data_8c87749b94c44a76dc837a43b82bc6a5
#
_entry.id   8c87749b94c44a76dc837a43b82bc6a5
#
_cell.length_a   1.000
_cell.length_b   1.000
_cell.length_c   1.000
_cell.angle_alpha   90.00
_cell.angle_beta   90.00
_cell.angle_gamma   90.00
#
_symmetry.space_group_name_H-M   'P 1'
#
loop_
_entity.id
_entity.type
_entity.pdbx_description
1 polymer ?
#
loop_
_entity_poly.entity_id
_entity_poly.type
_entity_poly.pdbx_seq_one_letter_code
_entity_poly.pdbx_strand_id
1 'polypeptide(L)'
;MRRLFAVAVLALVLPGAADAARYAVGLAPGADRAAVAQAVEEHTGGRVAPLAPFALALDATGARGVARLPGVAYVERLGARGRALSFLPTDPMATRQWHLGAVQAFDAWLQRPTLPSMRVAVIDSGIDAGHPEFAGRIANAKSFVGGSARRDRHGHGTFIAGLIAASLNNGEGISGMAFPAQLLVAKVVRPDGVVPLEAEARAIRWAVDEGAAVINLSLGGVRDPADQSRDSFSPLEANAVEYAIRSGVIVVAAVGNGDNAPERPWRYASYPAALPHVLGVSAFSRDGAVPSFSNRDPVYNDVAAPGDELFSTLPRAITARRPLCADQGYSDCGPQEYLRPQGTSFAAAVASAGAVLVRGAWPNARREQVTALLQRTATDMTSATGCRRCADGRDAVSGWGRLNVAAAVDYPGRLAPLDRTEPNDDAGARSFRVRKPTVNRSASLDFWDDQNDVYAVRLRRGGRLVATLSRASANVSLVLWKPGTRSVNERRSLANVAAQSVNVGRVKVVRFGLQSRVRRAGIYYLQVSITEPGATAYTLRTVRR
;
A
#
# COMPACT_ATOMS: atom_id res chain seq x y z
N MET A 1 18.48 -40.53 -53.98
CA MET A 1 19.56 -40.26 -52.99
C MET A 1 19.70 -38.75 -52.81
N ARG A 2 19.14 -38.16 -51.74
CA ARG A 2 19.45 -36.82 -51.28
C ARG A 2 19.49 -36.88 -49.75
N ARG A 3 20.69 -36.73 -49.23
CA ARG A 3 20.98 -36.74 -47.78
C ARG A 3 20.60 -35.37 -47.21
N LEU A 4 19.67 -35.34 -46.25
CA LEU A 4 19.39 -34.19 -45.41
C LEU A 4 20.42 -34.16 -44.27
N PHE A 5 21.20 -33.08 -44.21
CA PHE A 5 22.04 -32.76 -43.08
C PHE A 5 21.15 -32.03 -42.05
N ALA A 6 20.96 -32.61 -40.88
CA ALA A 6 20.39 -31.94 -39.73
C ALA A 6 21.49 -31.18 -39.00
N VAL A 7 21.41 -29.86 -39.00
CA VAL A 7 22.27 -29.00 -38.18
C VAL A 7 21.62 -28.89 -36.79
N ALA A 8 22.25 -29.53 -35.82
CA ALA A 8 21.90 -29.36 -34.42
C ALA A 8 22.44 -28.01 -33.91
N VAL A 9 21.56 -27.06 -33.66
CA VAL A 9 21.89 -25.80 -32.96
C VAL A 9 21.96 -26.09 -31.47
N LEU A 10 23.18 -26.19 -30.96
CA LEU A 10 23.47 -26.27 -29.53
C LEU A 10 23.21 -24.88 -28.92
N ALA A 11 22.10 -24.70 -28.24
CA ALA A 11 21.83 -23.49 -27.45
C ALA A 11 22.79 -23.49 -26.25
N LEU A 12 23.82 -22.67 -26.26
CA LEU A 12 24.59 -22.34 -25.05
C LEU A 12 23.66 -21.60 -24.07
N VAL A 13 23.25 -22.28 -23.04
CA VAL A 13 22.69 -21.66 -21.85
C VAL A 13 23.85 -21.00 -21.10
N LEU A 14 24.02 -19.70 -21.26
CA LEU A 14 24.94 -18.92 -20.45
C LEU A 14 24.39 -18.98 -19.00
N PRO A 15 25.18 -19.43 -18.01
CA PRO A 15 24.77 -19.33 -16.61
C PRO A 15 24.57 -17.85 -16.27
N GLY A 16 23.43 -17.52 -15.61
CA GLY A 16 23.18 -16.17 -15.12
C GLY A 16 24.37 -15.70 -14.30
N ALA A 17 24.81 -14.45 -14.51
CA ALA A 17 25.89 -13.84 -13.76
C ALA A 17 25.54 -13.91 -12.27
N ALA A 18 26.28 -14.71 -11.50
CA ALA A 18 26.17 -14.69 -10.06
C ALA A 18 26.60 -13.30 -9.59
N ASP A 19 25.75 -12.62 -8.83
CA ASP A 19 26.05 -11.31 -8.27
C ASP A 19 27.38 -11.36 -7.50
N ALA A 20 28.33 -10.48 -7.87
CA ALA A 20 29.61 -10.38 -7.20
C ALA A 20 29.41 -9.96 -5.74
N ALA A 21 29.88 -10.77 -4.81
CA ALA A 21 29.86 -10.44 -3.40
C ALA A 21 31.16 -9.73 -3.01
N ARG A 22 31.08 -8.86 -2.00
CA ARG A 22 32.24 -8.13 -1.48
C ARG A 22 32.76 -8.80 -0.22
N TYR A 23 34.10 -8.98 -0.16
CA TYR A 23 34.79 -9.60 0.97
C TYR A 23 35.89 -8.69 1.50
N ALA A 24 36.18 -8.77 2.82
CA ALA A 24 37.41 -8.28 3.39
C ALA A 24 38.43 -9.42 3.47
N VAL A 25 39.63 -9.18 2.96
CA VAL A 25 40.78 -10.08 3.10
C VAL A 25 41.76 -9.44 4.06
N GLY A 26 41.84 -9.95 5.30
CA GLY A 26 42.74 -9.46 6.32
C GLY A 26 44.17 -9.88 6.03
N LEU A 27 45.13 -8.96 6.23
CA LEU A 27 46.54 -9.19 6.03
C LEU A 27 47.18 -9.74 7.33
N ALA A 28 48.03 -10.74 7.22
CA ALA A 28 48.85 -11.22 8.31
C ALA A 28 49.92 -10.17 8.70
N PRO A 29 50.36 -10.10 9.95
CA PRO A 29 51.41 -9.19 10.36
C PRO A 29 52.70 -9.36 9.50
N GLY A 30 53.15 -8.26 8.93
CA GLY A 30 54.36 -8.26 8.06
C GLY A 30 54.11 -8.77 6.63
N ALA A 31 52.90 -9.07 6.23
CA ALA A 31 52.60 -9.50 4.84
C ALA A 31 52.78 -8.35 3.85
N ASP A 32 53.39 -8.68 2.71
CA ASP A 32 53.45 -7.76 1.57
C ASP A 32 52.04 -7.62 0.95
N ARG A 33 51.47 -6.44 1.09
CA ARG A 33 50.13 -6.11 0.62
C ARG A 33 49.95 -6.29 -0.89
N ALA A 34 50.96 -5.91 -1.67
CA ALA A 34 50.90 -6.01 -3.13
C ALA A 34 50.94 -7.46 -3.57
N ALA A 35 51.80 -8.27 -2.99
CA ALA A 35 51.90 -9.70 -3.26
C ALA A 35 50.60 -10.44 -2.84
N VAL A 36 49.98 -10.09 -1.71
CA VAL A 36 48.71 -10.68 -1.29
C VAL A 36 47.58 -10.25 -2.25
N ALA A 37 47.53 -8.99 -2.65
CA ALA A 37 46.50 -8.51 -3.58
C ALA A 37 46.56 -9.28 -4.91
N GLN A 38 47.75 -9.41 -5.49
CA GLN A 38 47.97 -10.16 -6.72
C GLN A 38 47.57 -11.63 -6.58
N ALA A 39 47.98 -12.30 -5.53
CA ALA A 39 47.65 -13.70 -5.29
C ALA A 39 46.12 -13.93 -5.11
N VAL A 40 45.42 -12.98 -4.51
CA VAL A 40 43.96 -13.03 -4.36
C VAL A 40 43.24 -12.80 -5.67
N GLU A 41 43.71 -11.85 -6.50
CA GLU A 41 43.18 -11.61 -7.85
C GLU A 41 43.39 -12.83 -8.78
N GLU A 42 44.58 -13.38 -8.80
CA GLU A 42 44.90 -14.58 -9.58
C GLU A 42 44.07 -15.80 -9.15
N HIS A 43 43.86 -15.96 -7.84
CA HIS A 43 43.11 -17.10 -7.29
C HIS A 43 41.59 -17.00 -7.55
N THR A 44 41.01 -15.80 -7.52
CA THR A 44 39.55 -15.58 -7.58
C THR A 44 39.06 -15.06 -8.93
N GLY A 45 39.92 -14.47 -9.73
CA GLY A 45 39.53 -13.68 -10.91
C GLY A 45 38.76 -12.41 -10.55
N GLY A 46 38.67 -12.08 -9.25
CA GLY A 46 37.95 -10.92 -8.71
C GLY A 46 38.84 -9.67 -8.73
N ARG A 47 38.22 -8.53 -8.39
CA ARG A 47 38.92 -7.25 -8.30
C ARG A 47 39.32 -6.99 -6.86
N VAL A 48 40.58 -6.67 -6.60
CA VAL A 48 41.10 -6.33 -5.29
C VAL A 48 41.39 -4.83 -5.20
N ALA A 49 41.03 -4.21 -4.08
CA ALA A 49 41.28 -2.80 -3.79
C ALA A 49 41.69 -2.61 -2.30
N PRO A 50 42.45 -1.56 -1.99
CA PRO A 50 42.73 -1.22 -0.60
C PRO A 50 41.47 -0.96 0.20
N LEU A 51 41.32 -1.59 1.37
CA LEU A 51 40.20 -1.35 2.31
C LEU A 51 40.68 -0.62 3.58
N ALA A 52 41.73 -1.12 4.17
CA ALA A 52 42.34 -0.57 5.40
C ALA A 52 43.84 -0.91 5.41
N PRO A 53 44.70 -0.31 6.30
CA PRO A 53 46.10 -0.68 6.39
C PRO A 53 46.35 -2.17 6.60
N PHE A 54 45.40 -2.85 7.23
CA PHE A 54 45.44 -4.27 7.61
C PHE A 54 44.51 -5.17 6.76
N ALA A 55 43.85 -4.64 5.72
CA ALA A 55 42.88 -5.41 4.91
C ALA A 55 42.74 -4.90 3.47
N LEU A 56 42.37 -5.80 2.57
CA LEU A 56 41.99 -5.56 1.20
C LEU A 56 40.47 -5.83 1.01
N ALA A 57 39.81 -5.11 0.09
CA ALA A 57 38.48 -5.44 -0.38
C ALA A 57 38.60 -6.32 -1.64
N LEU A 58 37.84 -7.41 -1.69
CA LEU A 58 37.75 -8.30 -2.83
C LEU A 58 36.30 -8.29 -3.35
N ASP A 59 36.10 -7.92 -4.59
CA ASP A 59 34.82 -8.06 -5.31
C ASP A 59 34.90 -9.30 -6.23
N ALA A 60 34.23 -10.39 -5.83
CA ALA A 60 34.28 -11.67 -6.54
C ALA A 60 32.98 -12.46 -6.37
N THR A 61 32.74 -13.42 -7.25
CA THR A 61 31.60 -14.36 -7.12
C THR A 61 31.74 -15.34 -5.98
N GLY A 62 32.96 -15.47 -5.39
CA GLY A 62 33.24 -16.27 -4.21
C GLY A 62 34.69 -16.07 -3.72
N ALA A 63 34.92 -16.41 -2.45
CA ALA A 63 36.23 -16.30 -1.81
C ALA A 63 36.77 -17.66 -1.30
N ARG A 64 36.34 -18.75 -1.93
CA ARG A 64 36.75 -20.11 -1.52
C ARG A 64 38.26 -20.29 -1.69
N GLY A 65 38.96 -20.72 -0.65
CA GLY A 65 40.38 -20.96 -0.66
C GLY A 65 41.27 -19.75 -0.39
N VAL A 66 40.75 -18.51 -0.45
CA VAL A 66 41.52 -17.27 -0.23
C VAL A 66 42.16 -17.23 1.16
N ALA A 67 41.48 -17.73 2.20
CA ALA A 67 42.04 -17.79 3.56
C ALA A 67 43.28 -18.69 3.70
N ARG A 68 43.66 -19.48 2.68
CA ARG A 68 44.80 -20.37 2.66
C ARG A 68 46.00 -19.75 1.93
N LEU A 69 45.80 -18.60 1.29
CA LEU A 69 46.89 -17.92 0.55
C LEU A 69 47.91 -17.34 1.54
N PRO A 70 49.21 -17.38 1.20
CA PRO A 70 50.25 -16.79 2.02
C PRO A 70 49.96 -15.30 2.31
N GLY A 71 50.17 -14.89 3.56
CA GLY A 71 49.94 -13.50 3.97
C GLY A 71 48.50 -13.12 4.23
N VAL A 72 47.52 -14.04 4.06
CA VAL A 72 46.11 -13.83 4.46
C VAL A 72 45.88 -14.33 5.88
N ALA A 73 45.33 -13.45 6.73
CA ALA A 73 44.99 -13.76 8.12
C ALA A 73 43.54 -14.25 8.28
N TYR A 74 42.61 -13.65 7.53
CA TYR A 74 41.18 -14.01 7.53
C TYR A 74 40.51 -13.56 6.22
N VAL A 75 39.35 -14.15 5.96
CA VAL A 75 38.44 -13.71 4.90
C VAL A 75 37.04 -13.59 5.48
N GLU A 76 36.42 -12.43 5.35
CA GLU A 76 35.08 -12.14 5.85
C GLU A 76 34.22 -11.59 4.71
N ARG A 77 33.00 -12.10 4.56
CA ARG A 77 32.04 -11.50 3.64
C ARG A 77 31.55 -10.17 4.22
N LEU A 78 31.76 -9.08 3.48
CA LEU A 78 31.31 -7.77 3.89
C LEU A 78 29.80 -7.70 3.76
N GLY A 79 29.13 -7.56 4.90
CA GLY A 79 27.71 -7.37 5.04
C GLY A 79 27.44 -6.29 6.09
N ALA A 80 26.25 -5.70 6.07
CA ALA A 80 25.84 -4.77 7.11
C ALA A 80 25.62 -5.56 8.42
N ARG A 81 26.38 -5.22 9.46
CA ARG A 81 26.12 -5.70 10.85
C ARG A 81 25.03 -4.86 11.51
N GLY A 82 23.86 -4.76 10.89
CA GLY A 82 22.79 -3.91 11.39
C GLY A 82 23.08 -2.42 11.19
N ARG A 83 22.13 -1.58 11.53
CA ARG A 83 22.32 -0.11 11.53
C ARG A 83 22.94 0.31 12.87
N ALA A 84 24.07 1.00 12.80
CA ALA A 84 24.77 1.52 14.00
C ALA A 84 23.97 2.63 14.73
N LEU A 85 22.95 3.21 14.09
CA LEU A 85 22.08 4.24 14.64
C LEU A 85 20.65 3.74 14.52
N SER A 86 20.00 3.40 15.64
CA SER A 86 18.55 3.29 15.75
C SER A 86 18.03 4.62 16.26
N PHE A 87 17.07 5.21 15.56
CA PHE A 87 16.29 6.29 16.12
C PHE A 87 15.37 5.69 17.20
N LEU A 88 15.56 6.10 18.44
CA LEU A 88 14.65 5.77 19.53
C LEU A 88 14.03 7.08 20.01
N PRO A 89 12.70 7.18 20.05
CA PRO A 89 12.03 8.35 20.62
C PRO A 89 12.36 8.51 22.11
N THR A 90 12.29 9.74 22.58
CA THR A 90 12.47 10.06 24.01
C THR A 90 11.20 9.78 24.82
N ASP A 91 10.10 9.47 24.16
CA ASP A 91 8.79 9.18 24.76
C ASP A 91 8.86 7.85 25.53
N PRO A 92 8.62 7.85 26.86
CA PRO A 92 8.97 6.71 27.73
C PRO A 92 8.18 5.43 27.42
N MET A 93 6.99 5.54 26.83
CA MET A 93 6.14 4.41 26.49
C MET A 93 6.28 3.95 25.02
N ALA A 94 7.15 4.59 24.22
CA ALA A 94 7.35 4.21 22.80
C ALA A 94 7.84 2.76 22.66
N THR A 95 8.58 2.23 23.64
CA THR A 95 9.04 0.84 23.67
C THR A 95 7.90 -0.19 23.78
N ARG A 96 6.72 0.22 24.24
CA ARG A 96 5.51 -0.62 24.32
C ARG A 96 4.76 -0.69 22.99
N GLN A 97 5.07 0.22 22.07
CA GLN A 97 4.45 0.34 20.75
C GLN A 97 5.15 -0.58 19.74
N TRP A 98 4.93 -1.88 19.86
CA TRP A 98 5.54 -2.88 18.99
C TRP A 98 5.31 -2.64 17.50
N HIS A 99 4.19 -2.00 17.16
CA HIS A 99 3.81 -1.68 15.80
C HIS A 99 4.81 -0.77 15.09
N LEU A 100 5.47 0.15 15.81
CA LEU A 100 6.46 1.06 15.22
C LEU A 100 7.65 0.29 14.63
N GLY A 101 8.16 -0.69 15.37
CA GLY A 101 9.22 -1.58 14.88
C GLY A 101 8.73 -2.51 13.75
N ALA A 102 7.52 -3.05 13.88
CA ALA A 102 6.97 -4.00 12.92
C ALA A 102 6.79 -3.42 11.51
N VAL A 103 6.50 -2.12 11.39
CA VAL A 103 6.38 -1.41 10.10
C VAL A 103 7.63 -0.61 9.73
N GLN A 104 8.73 -0.76 10.51
CA GLN A 104 9.99 -0.04 10.32
C GLN A 104 9.85 1.50 10.40
N ALA A 105 9.00 2.01 11.29
CA ALA A 105 8.79 3.44 11.47
C ALA A 105 10.07 4.15 11.95
N PHE A 106 10.85 3.54 12.85
CA PHE A 106 12.11 4.09 13.34
C PHE A 106 13.13 4.32 12.23
N ASP A 107 13.20 3.39 11.27
CA ASP A 107 14.05 3.51 10.09
C ASP A 107 13.58 4.61 9.16
N ALA A 108 12.26 4.72 8.93
CA ALA A 108 11.67 5.78 8.13
C ALA A 108 11.93 7.17 8.73
N TRP A 109 11.84 7.32 10.05
CA TRP A 109 12.14 8.57 10.74
C TRP A 109 13.62 8.96 10.63
N LEU A 110 14.52 7.98 10.72
CA LEU A 110 15.95 8.22 10.54
C LEU A 110 16.28 8.67 9.11
N GLN A 111 15.64 8.06 8.11
CA GLN A 111 15.83 8.41 6.70
C GLN A 111 15.26 9.78 6.35
N ARG A 112 14.17 10.18 7.00
CA ARG A 112 13.46 11.44 6.77
C ARG A 112 13.14 12.14 8.10
N PRO A 113 14.14 12.71 8.78
CA PRO A 113 13.94 13.34 10.10
C PRO A 113 13.08 14.61 10.04
N THR A 114 12.95 15.20 8.86
CA THR A 114 12.11 16.38 8.63
C THR A 114 11.19 16.15 7.43
N LEU A 115 9.90 16.36 7.61
CA LEU A 115 8.88 16.25 6.57
C LEU A 115 7.92 17.46 6.66
N PRO A 116 7.31 17.88 5.54
CA PRO A 116 6.32 18.94 5.57
C PRO A 116 5.11 18.55 6.41
N SER A 117 4.55 19.52 7.13
CA SER A 117 3.31 19.31 7.89
C SER A 117 2.15 19.01 6.96
N MET A 118 1.33 18.01 7.30
CA MET A 118 0.18 17.59 6.51
C MET A 118 -1.04 17.34 7.37
N ARG A 119 -2.23 17.63 6.84
CA ARG A 119 -3.50 17.37 7.52
C ARG A 119 -3.95 15.94 7.28
N VAL A 120 -4.31 15.26 8.37
CA VAL A 120 -4.88 13.90 8.36
C VAL A 120 -6.24 13.94 9.02
N ALA A 121 -7.26 13.52 8.32
CA ALA A 121 -8.59 13.43 8.88
C ALA A 121 -8.79 12.08 9.58
N VAL A 122 -9.18 12.13 10.84
CA VAL A 122 -9.68 11.01 11.63
C VAL A 122 -11.20 11.17 11.72
N ILE A 123 -11.92 10.36 10.95
CA ILE A 123 -13.39 10.34 10.91
C ILE A 123 -13.85 9.22 11.83
N ASP A 124 -14.25 9.58 13.08
CA ASP A 124 -14.39 8.62 14.17
C ASP A 124 -15.31 9.16 15.30
N SER A 125 -15.11 8.71 16.54
CA SER A 125 -15.90 9.07 17.72
C SER A 125 -15.56 10.43 18.35
N GLY A 126 -14.54 11.14 17.82
CA GLY A 126 -14.00 12.38 18.37
C GLY A 126 -12.59 12.19 18.93
N ILE A 127 -12.14 13.14 19.77
CA ILE A 127 -10.82 13.11 20.41
C ILE A 127 -10.91 13.70 21.83
N ASP A 128 -10.10 13.21 22.76
CA ASP A 128 -9.79 13.98 23.99
C ASP A 128 -8.76 15.07 23.67
N ALA A 129 -9.26 16.24 23.28
CA ALA A 129 -8.38 17.36 22.89
C ALA A 129 -7.57 17.94 24.06
N GLY A 130 -7.90 17.56 25.30
CA GLY A 130 -7.12 17.93 26.48
C GLY A 130 -5.99 16.97 26.81
N HIS A 131 -5.84 15.86 26.08
CA HIS A 131 -4.77 14.92 26.28
C HIS A 131 -3.41 15.54 25.90
N PRO A 132 -2.34 15.41 26.71
CA PRO A 132 -1.04 16.04 26.46
C PRO A 132 -0.45 15.71 25.09
N GLU A 133 -0.61 14.47 24.63
CA GLU A 133 -0.13 13.99 23.33
C GLU A 133 -0.68 14.74 22.12
N PHE A 134 -1.76 15.49 22.30
CA PHE A 134 -2.38 16.25 21.21
C PHE A 134 -2.19 17.77 21.31
N ALA A 135 -1.32 18.23 22.21
CA ALA A 135 -1.00 19.65 22.33
C ALA A 135 -0.41 20.18 21.02
N GLY A 136 -1.10 21.17 20.41
CA GLY A 136 -0.68 21.72 19.11
C GLY A 136 -0.85 20.80 17.89
N ARG A 137 -1.47 19.60 18.06
CA ARG A 137 -1.62 18.61 16.97
C ARG A 137 -2.98 18.67 16.25
N ILE A 138 -3.97 19.37 16.81
CA ILE A 138 -5.34 19.43 16.25
C ILE A 138 -5.51 20.71 15.45
N ALA A 139 -5.49 20.60 14.13
CA ALA A 139 -5.72 21.73 13.22
C ALA A 139 -7.18 22.19 13.24
N ASN A 140 -8.14 21.25 13.19
CA ASN A 140 -9.57 21.55 13.29
C ASN A 140 -10.34 20.32 13.83
N ALA A 141 -11.53 20.58 14.41
CA ALA A 141 -12.40 19.52 14.93
C ALA A 141 -13.87 19.89 14.75
N LYS A 142 -14.68 18.99 14.14
CA LYS A 142 -16.08 19.21 13.84
C LYS A 142 -16.92 17.97 14.13
N SER A 143 -18.10 18.17 14.73
CA SER A 143 -19.08 17.10 14.94
C SER A 143 -20.18 17.13 13.89
N PHE A 144 -20.56 15.97 13.40
CA PHE A 144 -21.64 15.76 12.44
C PHE A 144 -22.84 15.02 13.05
N VAL A 145 -22.73 14.63 14.34
CA VAL A 145 -23.75 13.88 15.09
C VAL A 145 -24.16 14.54 16.40
N GLY A 146 -23.78 15.79 16.60
CA GLY A 146 -24.02 16.52 17.84
C GLY A 146 -22.91 16.35 18.87
N GLY A 147 -22.93 17.20 19.88
CA GLY A 147 -21.87 17.30 20.89
C GLY A 147 -20.57 17.87 20.34
N SER A 148 -19.52 17.80 21.14
CA SER A 148 -18.20 18.32 20.75
C SER A 148 -17.31 17.20 20.18
N ALA A 149 -16.68 17.45 19.04
CA ALA A 149 -15.65 16.57 18.47
C ALA A 149 -14.37 16.55 19.32
N ARG A 150 -14.14 17.59 20.14
CA ARG A 150 -13.00 17.69 21.07
C ARG A 150 -13.22 16.90 22.37
N ARG A 151 -14.32 16.17 22.47
CA ARG A 151 -14.65 15.31 23.62
C ARG A 151 -15.04 13.93 23.10
N ASP A 152 -14.18 12.98 23.30
CA ASP A 152 -14.43 11.58 22.97
C ASP A 152 -14.95 10.84 24.24
N ARG A 153 -16.12 10.24 24.14
CA ARG A 153 -16.72 9.44 25.21
C ARG A 153 -16.60 7.93 24.94
N HIS A 154 -16.26 7.59 23.72
CA HIS A 154 -16.11 6.22 23.27
C HIS A 154 -14.68 5.71 23.44
N GLY A 155 -13.69 6.55 23.12
CA GLY A 155 -12.26 6.26 23.21
C GLY A 155 -11.62 5.85 21.92
N HIS A 156 -12.38 5.33 20.97
CA HIS A 156 -11.85 4.78 19.73
C HIS A 156 -11.13 5.85 18.88
N GLY A 157 -11.75 7.00 18.66
CA GLY A 157 -11.13 8.08 17.89
C GLY A 157 -9.86 8.65 18.55
N THR A 158 -9.84 8.73 19.89
CA THR A 158 -8.64 9.13 20.64
C THR A 158 -7.53 8.11 20.46
N PHE A 159 -7.85 6.82 20.51
CA PHE A 159 -6.89 5.73 20.27
C PHE A 159 -6.29 5.79 18.85
N ILE A 160 -7.13 5.91 17.84
CA ILE A 160 -6.74 6.07 16.43
C ILE A 160 -5.84 7.30 16.23
N ALA A 161 -6.23 8.45 16.81
CA ALA A 161 -5.46 9.68 16.72
C ALA A 161 -4.06 9.53 17.36
N GLY A 162 -3.95 8.81 18.46
CA GLY A 162 -2.68 8.52 19.14
C GLY A 162 -1.73 7.71 18.26
N LEU A 163 -2.22 6.63 17.63
CA LEU A 163 -1.41 5.83 16.69
C LEU A 163 -0.87 6.68 15.54
N ILE A 164 -1.69 7.59 15.02
CA ILE A 164 -1.32 8.43 13.86
C ILE A 164 -0.40 9.58 14.29
N ALA A 165 -0.79 10.38 15.30
CA ALA A 165 -0.25 11.72 15.47
C ALA A 165 -0.08 12.17 16.93
N ALA A 166 0.10 11.27 17.90
CA ALA A 166 0.63 11.64 19.19
C ALA A 166 1.96 12.40 19.01
N SER A 167 2.28 13.29 19.92
CA SER A 167 3.52 14.08 19.85
C SER A 167 4.73 13.16 19.89
N LEU A 168 5.70 13.41 19.04
CA LEU A 168 6.95 12.68 18.99
C LEU A 168 8.04 13.45 19.75
N ASN A 169 8.79 12.78 20.62
CA ASN A 169 9.89 13.36 21.39
C ASN A 169 9.45 14.51 22.32
N ASN A 170 8.27 14.43 22.89
CA ASN A 170 7.81 15.40 23.90
C ASN A 170 8.22 14.99 25.32
N GLY A 171 8.86 13.82 25.50
CA GLY A 171 9.30 13.29 26.80
C GLY A 171 8.16 12.71 27.63
N GLU A 172 6.97 12.56 27.07
CA GLU A 172 5.78 12.00 27.70
C GLU A 172 5.25 10.83 26.86
N GLY A 173 4.55 9.91 27.49
CA GLY A 173 3.71 8.85 26.92
C GLY A 173 4.27 8.12 25.70
N ILE A 174 3.59 8.26 24.56
CA ILE A 174 3.78 7.49 23.35
C ILE A 174 4.25 8.34 22.16
N SER A 175 4.72 7.68 21.11
CA SER A 175 5.08 8.32 19.85
C SER A 175 4.00 8.08 18.79
N GLY A 176 3.45 9.14 18.20
CA GLY A 176 2.63 9.05 17.00
C GLY A 176 3.50 8.74 15.77
N MET A 177 3.09 7.76 14.97
CA MET A 177 3.92 7.30 13.86
C MET A 177 4.14 8.39 12.79
N ALA A 178 3.13 9.23 12.52
CA ALA A 178 3.21 10.32 11.57
C ALA A 178 3.53 11.66 12.26
N PHE A 179 4.78 11.86 12.64
CA PHE A 179 5.21 13.08 13.33
C PHE A 179 4.87 14.41 12.59
N PRO A 180 4.77 14.48 11.25
CA PRO A 180 4.39 15.72 10.57
C PRO A 180 2.87 15.96 10.52
N ALA A 181 2.05 15.03 11.02
CA ALA A 181 0.61 15.10 10.90
C ALA A 181 -0.02 16.19 11.77
N GLN A 182 -0.99 16.89 11.21
CA GLN A 182 -1.94 17.77 11.89
C GLN A 182 -3.33 17.18 11.76
N LEU A 183 -4.01 16.95 12.87
CA LEU A 183 -5.28 16.24 12.91
C LEU A 183 -6.47 17.12 12.50
N LEU A 184 -7.28 16.61 11.58
CA LEU A 184 -8.65 17.05 11.33
C LEU A 184 -9.57 16.01 11.97
N VAL A 185 -10.26 16.38 13.05
CA VAL A 185 -11.10 15.45 13.80
C VAL A 185 -12.54 15.60 13.41
N ALA A 186 -13.13 14.59 12.79
CA ALA A 186 -14.54 14.56 12.41
C ALA A 186 -15.29 13.53 13.27
N LYS A 187 -16.14 14.02 14.17
CA LYS A 187 -16.98 13.14 14.99
C LYS A 187 -18.22 12.72 14.22
N VAL A 188 -18.33 11.41 13.93
CA VAL A 188 -19.46 10.79 13.23
C VAL A 188 -20.13 9.67 14.01
N VAL A 189 -19.54 9.22 15.13
CA VAL A 189 -20.10 8.17 15.99
C VAL A 189 -21.04 8.79 17.01
N ARG A 190 -22.28 8.33 17.02
CA ARG A 190 -23.31 8.71 18.00
C ARG A 190 -23.03 8.03 19.35
N PRO A 191 -23.69 8.49 20.44
CA PRO A 191 -23.54 7.85 21.76
C PRO A 191 -23.92 6.36 21.80
N ASP A 192 -24.80 5.92 20.88
CA ASP A 192 -25.23 4.53 20.71
C ASP A 192 -24.26 3.68 19.87
N GLY A 193 -23.12 4.24 19.45
CA GLY A 193 -22.12 3.57 18.60
C GLY A 193 -22.45 3.58 17.10
N VAL A 194 -23.60 4.11 16.71
CA VAL A 194 -24.03 4.14 15.29
C VAL A 194 -23.33 5.26 14.54
N VAL A 195 -22.93 4.98 13.31
CA VAL A 195 -22.41 5.95 12.32
C VAL A 195 -23.48 6.21 11.27
N PRO A 196 -24.18 7.37 11.29
CA PRO A 196 -25.08 7.71 10.20
C PRO A 196 -24.32 7.97 8.89
N LEU A 197 -24.76 7.35 7.80
CA LEU A 197 -24.15 7.50 6.48
C LEU A 197 -24.05 8.96 6.01
N GLU A 198 -25.03 9.77 6.33
CA GLU A 198 -25.01 11.20 5.98
C GLU A 198 -23.93 11.96 6.77
N ALA A 199 -23.71 11.59 8.04
CA ALA A 199 -22.68 12.20 8.88
C ALA A 199 -21.29 11.85 8.35
N GLU A 200 -21.07 10.60 7.98
CA GLU A 200 -19.84 10.12 7.36
C GLU A 200 -19.57 10.83 6.02
N ALA A 201 -20.54 10.85 5.11
CA ALA A 201 -20.39 11.50 3.79
C ALA A 201 -20.09 13.00 3.93
N ARG A 202 -20.74 13.70 4.88
CA ARG A 202 -20.46 15.12 5.17
C ARG A 202 -19.10 15.32 5.81
N ALA A 203 -18.64 14.39 6.64
CA ALA A 203 -17.33 14.42 7.27
C ALA A 203 -16.21 14.20 6.24
N ILE A 204 -16.37 13.25 5.32
CA ILE A 204 -15.44 13.03 4.20
C ILE A 204 -15.33 14.31 3.35
N ARG A 205 -16.48 14.91 2.97
CA ARG A 205 -16.50 16.18 2.23
C ARG A 205 -15.76 17.28 2.97
N TRP A 206 -16.08 17.47 4.26
CA TRP A 206 -15.44 18.48 5.10
C TRP A 206 -13.92 18.26 5.21
N ALA A 207 -13.47 17.02 5.37
CA ALA A 207 -12.05 16.70 5.43
C ALA A 207 -11.30 17.13 4.15
N VAL A 208 -11.91 16.92 2.98
CA VAL A 208 -11.38 17.39 1.70
C VAL A 208 -11.33 18.92 1.65
N ASP A 209 -12.43 19.59 2.01
CA ASP A 209 -12.54 21.05 2.01
C ASP A 209 -11.54 21.69 2.99
N GLU A 210 -11.18 21.00 4.09
CA GLU A 210 -10.13 21.40 5.05
C GLU A 210 -8.71 21.03 4.58
N GLY A 211 -8.55 20.45 3.40
CA GLY A 211 -7.25 20.12 2.82
C GLY A 211 -6.56 18.91 3.44
N ALA A 212 -7.31 17.88 3.81
CA ALA A 212 -6.73 16.60 4.21
C ALA A 212 -5.90 15.99 3.09
N ALA A 213 -4.69 15.55 3.40
CA ALA A 213 -3.87 14.73 2.50
C ALA A 213 -4.24 13.25 2.60
N VAL A 214 -4.65 12.81 3.80
CA VAL A 214 -5.07 11.45 4.10
C VAL A 214 -6.36 11.48 4.92
N ILE A 215 -7.30 10.59 4.62
CA ILE A 215 -8.50 10.31 5.41
C ILE A 215 -8.41 8.90 5.94
N ASN A 216 -8.49 8.74 7.27
CA ASN A 216 -8.60 7.46 7.96
C ASN A 216 -10.06 7.16 8.27
N LEU A 217 -10.54 6.00 7.80
CA LEU A 217 -11.87 5.45 8.04
C LEU A 217 -11.74 4.11 8.78
N SER A 218 -11.68 4.20 10.12
CA SER A 218 -11.66 3.04 11.02
C SER A 218 -13.07 2.60 11.39
N LEU A 219 -13.98 2.62 10.43
CA LEU A 219 -15.40 2.32 10.53
C LEU A 219 -15.86 1.61 9.26
N GLY A 220 -17.07 1.07 9.24
CA GLY A 220 -17.60 0.48 8.04
C GLY A 220 -18.80 -0.43 8.23
N GLY A 221 -19.32 -0.91 7.10
CA GLY A 221 -20.46 -1.81 7.03
C GLY A 221 -20.15 -3.09 6.27
N VAL A 222 -20.91 -4.14 6.53
CA VAL A 222 -20.75 -5.46 5.92
C VAL A 222 -20.95 -5.38 4.40
N ARG A 223 -20.03 -5.94 3.66
CA ARG A 223 -20.21 -6.25 2.24
C ARG A 223 -20.61 -7.71 2.10
N ASP A 224 -21.76 -7.96 1.51
CA ASP A 224 -22.24 -9.31 1.19
C ASP A 224 -22.80 -9.37 -0.24
N PRO A 225 -21.96 -9.66 -1.25
CA PRO A 225 -22.43 -9.76 -2.64
C PRO A 225 -23.45 -10.88 -2.88
N ALA A 226 -23.55 -11.85 -1.98
CA ALA A 226 -24.47 -12.98 -2.09
C ALA A 226 -25.84 -12.69 -1.45
N ASP A 227 -25.89 -11.77 -0.49
CA ASP A 227 -27.12 -11.42 0.21
C ASP A 227 -27.28 -9.90 0.35
N GLN A 228 -28.09 -9.32 -0.52
CA GLN A 228 -28.35 -7.88 -0.54
C GLN A 228 -29.05 -7.35 0.72
N SER A 229 -29.70 -8.21 1.51
CA SER A 229 -30.32 -7.78 2.77
C SER A 229 -29.28 -7.44 3.86
N ARG A 230 -28.10 -7.99 3.76
CA ARG A 230 -26.95 -7.70 4.63
C ARG A 230 -25.94 -6.76 4.00
N ASP A 231 -25.97 -6.58 2.66
CA ASP A 231 -25.03 -5.73 1.95
C ASP A 231 -25.27 -4.25 2.26
N SER A 232 -24.34 -3.62 2.97
CA SER A 232 -24.46 -2.23 3.42
C SER A 232 -24.03 -1.20 2.38
N PHE A 233 -23.92 -1.55 1.11
CA PHE A 233 -23.51 -0.62 0.07
C PHE A 233 -24.34 0.66 0.04
N SER A 234 -23.66 1.79 0.13
CA SER A 234 -24.27 3.11 0.03
C SER A 234 -23.74 3.89 -1.17
N PRO A 235 -24.62 4.29 -2.13
CA PRO A 235 -24.21 5.22 -3.16
C PRO A 235 -23.76 6.59 -2.63
N LEU A 236 -24.27 7.01 -1.47
CA LEU A 236 -23.87 8.26 -0.82
C LEU A 236 -22.43 8.20 -0.33
N GLU A 237 -22.08 7.14 0.39
CA GLU A 237 -20.71 6.87 0.84
C GLU A 237 -19.75 6.75 -0.36
N ALA A 238 -20.09 5.94 -1.36
CA ALA A 238 -19.28 5.76 -2.56
C ALA A 238 -19.02 7.08 -3.29
N ASN A 239 -20.03 7.96 -3.40
CA ASN A 239 -19.83 9.27 -4.02
C ASN A 239 -18.98 10.23 -3.17
N ALA A 240 -19.08 10.16 -1.84
CA ALA A 240 -18.25 10.97 -0.95
C ALA A 240 -16.78 10.53 -1.01
N VAL A 241 -16.52 9.21 -0.99
CA VAL A 241 -15.20 8.64 -1.17
C VAL A 241 -14.62 9.00 -2.55
N GLU A 242 -15.41 8.85 -3.61
CA GLU A 242 -14.99 9.23 -4.97
C GLU A 242 -14.66 10.74 -5.06
N TYR A 243 -15.40 11.60 -4.36
CA TYR A 243 -15.07 13.03 -4.26
C TYR A 243 -13.70 13.25 -3.62
N ALA A 244 -13.39 12.58 -2.52
CA ALA A 244 -12.09 12.67 -1.87
C ALA A 244 -10.96 12.19 -2.80
N ILE A 245 -11.16 11.06 -3.46
CA ILE A 245 -10.23 10.47 -4.41
C ILE A 245 -9.93 11.42 -5.57
N ARG A 246 -10.95 12.02 -6.18
CA ARG A 246 -10.79 13.01 -7.26
C ARG A 246 -10.08 14.29 -6.82
N SER A 247 -10.18 14.61 -5.54
CA SER A 247 -9.48 15.75 -4.94
C SER A 247 -8.02 15.45 -4.59
N GLY A 248 -7.52 14.24 -4.92
CA GLY A 248 -6.14 13.83 -4.67
C GLY A 248 -5.87 13.38 -3.23
N VAL A 249 -6.93 13.13 -2.45
CA VAL A 249 -6.84 12.67 -1.05
C VAL A 249 -6.67 11.16 -1.02
N ILE A 250 -5.77 10.67 -0.18
CA ILE A 250 -5.57 9.25 0.07
C ILE A 250 -6.62 8.79 1.08
N VAL A 251 -7.47 7.84 0.70
CA VAL A 251 -8.47 7.25 1.60
C VAL A 251 -7.98 5.89 2.05
N VAL A 252 -7.86 5.68 3.35
CA VAL A 252 -7.43 4.43 3.98
C VAL A 252 -8.58 3.92 4.84
N ALA A 253 -8.93 2.65 4.69
CA ALA A 253 -10.03 2.07 5.43
C ALA A 253 -9.73 0.66 5.94
N ALA A 254 -10.34 0.32 7.08
CA ALA A 254 -10.29 -1.01 7.67
C ALA A 254 -11.09 -2.02 6.83
N VAL A 255 -10.53 -3.20 6.55
CA VAL A 255 -11.27 -4.25 5.83
C VAL A 255 -12.41 -4.88 6.63
N GLY A 256 -12.48 -4.60 7.95
CA GLY A 256 -13.53 -5.06 8.86
C GLY A 256 -13.12 -6.26 9.72
N ASN A 257 -13.90 -6.49 10.78
CA ASN A 257 -13.59 -7.48 11.83
C ASN A 257 -14.57 -8.68 11.84
N GLY A 258 -15.36 -8.86 10.80
CA GLY A 258 -16.42 -9.87 10.77
C GLY A 258 -17.58 -9.57 11.72
N ASP A 259 -17.72 -8.31 12.17
CA ASP A 259 -18.85 -7.88 12.97
C ASP A 259 -20.12 -7.90 12.12
N ASN A 260 -21.19 -8.50 12.63
CA ASN A 260 -22.45 -8.71 11.91
C ASN A 260 -22.33 -9.57 10.62
N ALA A 261 -21.19 -10.19 10.37
CA ALA A 261 -21.02 -11.13 9.27
C ALA A 261 -21.44 -12.57 9.69
N PRO A 262 -21.88 -13.41 8.75
CA PRO A 262 -22.29 -14.78 9.06
C PRO A 262 -21.17 -15.69 9.57
N GLU A 263 -19.93 -15.38 9.26
CA GLU A 263 -18.75 -16.18 9.63
C GLU A 263 -17.54 -15.32 9.95
N ARG A 264 -16.60 -15.87 10.72
CA ARG A 264 -15.28 -15.28 10.99
C ARG A 264 -14.18 -16.28 10.66
N PRO A 265 -13.18 -15.91 9.86
CA PRO A 265 -13.02 -14.63 9.16
C PRO A 265 -14.04 -14.47 8.03
N TRP A 266 -14.57 -13.27 7.86
CA TRP A 266 -15.44 -12.94 6.75
C TRP A 266 -14.62 -12.85 5.44
N ARG A 267 -15.19 -13.38 4.35
CA ARG A 267 -14.49 -13.49 3.05
C ARG A 267 -14.55 -12.25 2.18
N TYR A 268 -15.15 -11.17 2.65
CA TYR A 268 -15.25 -9.91 1.92
C TYR A 268 -14.79 -8.75 2.79
N ALA A 269 -14.05 -7.82 2.21
CA ALA A 269 -13.77 -6.53 2.84
C ALA A 269 -15.06 -5.75 3.02
N SER A 270 -15.19 -5.05 4.13
CA SER A 270 -16.29 -4.14 4.43
C SER A 270 -16.22 -2.88 3.58
N TYR A 271 -17.32 -2.14 3.46
CA TYR A 271 -17.30 -0.77 2.99
C TYR A 271 -16.85 0.15 4.12
N PRO A 272 -16.10 1.26 3.82
CA PRO A 272 -15.71 1.73 2.50
C PRO A 272 -14.42 1.09 1.93
N ALA A 273 -13.73 0.17 2.62
CA ALA A 273 -12.52 -0.47 2.10
C ALA A 273 -12.75 -1.18 0.75
N ALA A 274 -13.95 -1.72 0.53
CA ALA A 274 -14.34 -2.36 -0.73
C ALA A 274 -14.80 -1.37 -1.82
N LEU A 275 -14.52 -0.08 -1.69
CA LEU A 275 -14.73 0.91 -2.75
C LEU A 275 -13.46 1.07 -3.60
N PRO A 276 -13.61 1.40 -4.90
CA PRO A 276 -12.46 1.63 -5.76
C PRO A 276 -11.51 2.71 -5.22
N HIS A 277 -10.21 2.48 -5.36
CA HIS A 277 -9.14 3.40 -4.99
C HIS A 277 -9.00 3.71 -3.48
N VAL A 278 -9.71 3.01 -2.63
CA VAL A 278 -9.48 3.03 -1.18
C VAL A 278 -8.38 2.03 -0.86
N LEU A 279 -7.43 2.41 0.00
CA LEU A 279 -6.43 1.49 0.52
C LEU A 279 -7.06 0.65 1.63
N GLY A 280 -7.39 -0.61 1.33
CA GLY A 280 -7.96 -1.56 2.27
C GLY A 280 -6.89 -2.21 3.13
N VAL A 281 -7.07 -2.19 4.46
CA VAL A 281 -6.04 -2.63 5.40
C VAL A 281 -6.55 -3.75 6.30
N SER A 282 -5.90 -4.92 6.23
CA SER A 282 -6.08 -6.04 7.16
C SER A 282 -5.15 -5.93 8.38
N ALA A 283 -5.46 -6.70 9.42
CA ALA A 283 -4.69 -6.68 10.66
C ALA A 283 -3.74 -7.88 10.75
N PHE A 284 -2.54 -7.65 11.30
CA PHE A 284 -1.68 -8.75 11.77
C PHE A 284 -1.25 -8.56 13.23
N SER A 285 -0.93 -9.66 13.90
CA SER A 285 -0.48 -9.74 15.29
C SER A 285 1.04 -9.72 15.40
N ARG A 286 1.56 -9.51 16.61
CA ARG A 286 3.01 -9.46 16.89
C ARG A 286 3.78 -10.69 16.43
N ASP A 287 3.17 -11.85 16.44
CA ASP A 287 3.75 -13.12 15.94
C ASP A 287 3.72 -13.28 14.41
N GLY A 288 3.19 -12.29 13.69
CA GLY A 288 3.04 -12.30 12.23
C GLY A 288 1.79 -13.03 11.72
N ALA A 289 0.93 -13.55 12.60
CA ALA A 289 -0.34 -14.16 12.19
C ALA A 289 -1.36 -13.10 11.80
N VAL A 290 -2.27 -13.45 10.87
CA VAL A 290 -3.48 -12.65 10.59
C VAL A 290 -4.62 -13.21 11.44
N PRO A 291 -5.14 -12.44 12.40
CA PRO A 291 -6.18 -12.90 13.31
C PRO A 291 -7.48 -13.26 12.60
N SER A 292 -8.28 -14.12 13.23
CA SER A 292 -9.55 -14.59 12.65
C SER A 292 -10.62 -13.49 12.57
N PHE A 293 -10.49 -12.42 13.31
CA PHE A 293 -11.39 -11.29 13.18
C PHE A 293 -11.16 -10.51 11.89
N SER A 294 -9.92 -10.43 11.38
CA SER A 294 -9.62 -9.65 10.18
C SER A 294 -10.31 -10.26 8.95
N ASN A 295 -11.14 -9.46 8.28
CA ASN A 295 -11.78 -9.85 7.03
C ASN A 295 -10.74 -10.13 5.94
N ARG A 296 -11.14 -10.89 4.94
CA ARG A 296 -10.26 -11.35 3.86
C ARG A 296 -10.91 -11.04 2.52
N ASP A 297 -10.13 -10.50 1.60
CA ASP A 297 -10.65 -10.20 0.27
C ASP A 297 -9.53 -10.22 -0.77
N PRO A 298 -9.66 -11.01 -1.87
CA PRO A 298 -8.61 -11.10 -2.88
C PRO A 298 -8.47 -9.84 -3.72
N VAL A 299 -9.41 -8.89 -3.62
CA VAL A 299 -9.46 -7.67 -4.45
C VAL A 299 -9.24 -6.41 -3.64
N TYR A 300 -9.87 -6.31 -2.46
CA TYR A 300 -9.94 -5.08 -1.67
C TYR A 300 -9.12 -5.12 -0.38
N ASN A 301 -8.36 -6.19 -0.16
CA ASN A 301 -7.32 -6.21 0.84
C ASN A 301 -6.00 -5.86 0.15
N ASP A 302 -5.44 -4.71 0.48
CA ASP A 302 -4.26 -4.18 -0.19
C ASP A 302 -2.98 -4.47 0.59
N VAL A 303 -2.98 -4.21 1.89
CA VAL A 303 -1.84 -4.42 2.77
C VAL A 303 -2.30 -4.87 4.15
N ALA A 304 -1.42 -5.54 4.88
CA ALA A 304 -1.61 -5.83 6.29
C ALA A 304 -0.80 -4.86 7.16
N ALA A 305 -1.38 -4.40 8.26
CA ALA A 305 -0.68 -3.59 9.25
C ALA A 305 -0.95 -4.11 10.68
N PRO A 306 -0.13 -3.74 11.68
CA PRO A 306 -0.38 -4.12 13.07
C PRO A 306 -1.78 -3.72 13.53
N GLY A 307 -2.55 -4.69 14.06
CA GLY A 307 -3.93 -4.47 14.46
C GLY A 307 -4.37 -5.30 15.67
N ASP A 308 -3.42 -5.86 16.42
CA ASP A 308 -3.68 -6.69 17.58
C ASP A 308 -2.74 -6.33 18.72
N GLU A 309 -3.28 -6.21 19.93
CA GLU A 309 -2.53 -5.81 21.14
C GLU A 309 -1.72 -4.52 20.97
N LEU A 310 -2.33 -3.49 20.38
CA LEU A 310 -1.68 -2.19 20.24
C LEU A 310 -1.77 -1.36 21.52
N PHE A 311 -0.82 -0.46 21.68
CA PHE A 311 -0.78 0.49 22.79
C PHE A 311 -0.92 1.92 22.27
N SER A 312 -1.89 2.67 22.82
CA SER A 312 -2.19 4.05 22.37
C SER A 312 -2.86 4.87 23.46
N THR A 313 -3.17 6.13 23.13
CA THR A 313 -3.90 7.07 24.00
C THR A 313 -5.37 6.69 24.19
N LEU A 314 -5.91 7.03 25.34
CA LEU A 314 -7.34 7.00 25.62
C LEU A 314 -7.79 8.32 26.28
N PRO A 315 -9.08 8.69 26.17
CA PRO A 315 -9.59 9.82 26.91
C PRO A 315 -9.36 9.66 28.41
N ARG A 316 -8.79 10.68 29.04
CA ARG A 316 -8.55 10.66 30.49
C ARG A 316 -9.82 10.46 31.31
N ALA A 317 -10.95 10.95 30.82
CA ALA A 317 -12.25 10.72 31.47
C ALA A 317 -12.67 9.23 31.51
N ILE A 318 -12.19 8.40 30.58
CA ILE A 318 -12.45 6.95 30.55
C ILE A 318 -11.48 6.24 31.49
N THR A 319 -10.21 6.60 31.48
CA THR A 319 -9.17 5.98 32.33
C THR A 319 -9.33 6.37 33.80
N ALA A 320 -9.91 7.54 34.10
CA ALA A 320 -10.21 7.97 35.47
C ALA A 320 -11.17 7.02 36.23
N ARG A 321 -11.86 6.12 35.55
CA ARG A 321 -12.65 5.04 36.19
C ARG A 321 -11.75 3.99 36.86
N ARG A 322 -10.45 4.00 36.61
CA ARG A 322 -9.41 3.18 37.25
C ARG A 322 -8.34 4.10 37.84
N PRO A 323 -8.66 4.86 38.90
CA PRO A 323 -7.84 5.96 39.41
C PRO A 323 -6.46 5.51 39.92
N LEU A 324 -6.33 4.25 40.36
CA LEU A 324 -5.07 3.69 40.84
C LEU A 324 -4.15 3.17 39.72
N CYS A 325 -4.61 3.21 38.48
CA CYS A 325 -3.79 2.85 37.33
C CYS A 325 -2.77 3.95 37.04
N ALA A 326 -1.51 3.59 36.87
CA ALA A 326 -0.40 4.55 36.73
C ALA A 326 -0.44 5.30 35.38
N ASP A 327 -0.90 4.63 34.33
CA ASP A 327 -0.84 5.13 32.96
C ASP A 327 -2.17 5.81 32.55
N GLN A 328 -2.59 6.81 33.32
CA GLN A 328 -3.80 7.58 33.01
C GLN A 328 -3.69 8.26 31.64
N GLY A 329 -4.74 8.08 30.82
CA GLY A 329 -4.77 8.58 29.45
C GLY A 329 -4.27 7.56 28.41
N TYR A 330 -3.90 6.34 28.82
CA TYR A 330 -3.43 5.28 27.93
C TYR A 330 -4.23 3.99 28.09
N SER A 331 -4.09 3.10 27.12
CA SER A 331 -4.93 1.91 26.95
C SER A 331 -4.92 0.95 28.13
N ASP A 332 -3.82 0.83 28.86
CA ASP A 332 -3.73 -0.04 30.05
C ASP A 332 -4.66 0.35 31.18
N CYS A 333 -5.04 1.62 31.24
CA CYS A 333 -5.99 2.13 32.24
C CYS A 333 -7.42 2.15 31.72
N GLY A 334 -7.64 1.74 30.48
CA GLY A 334 -8.94 1.71 29.84
C GLY A 334 -9.85 0.58 30.31
N PRO A 335 -11.09 0.55 29.83
CA PRO A 335 -11.98 -0.58 29.99
C PRO A 335 -11.44 -1.82 29.25
N GLN A 336 -12.10 -2.97 29.48
CA GLN A 336 -11.59 -4.29 29.08
C GLN A 336 -11.24 -4.40 27.58
N GLU A 337 -12.03 -3.77 26.72
CA GLU A 337 -11.81 -3.75 25.28
C GLU A 337 -10.52 -3.07 24.83
N TYR A 338 -9.96 -2.17 25.69
CA TYR A 338 -8.71 -1.47 25.43
C TYR A 338 -7.50 -2.04 26.18
N LEU A 339 -7.67 -3.05 27.03
CA LEU A 339 -6.54 -3.75 27.66
C LEU A 339 -5.81 -4.65 26.67
N ARG A 340 -6.54 -5.21 25.71
CA ARG A 340 -6.00 -5.95 24.55
C ARG A 340 -6.74 -5.48 23.30
N PRO A 341 -6.44 -4.26 22.84
CA PRO A 341 -7.17 -3.68 21.73
C PRO A 341 -6.80 -4.40 20.43
N GLN A 342 -7.83 -4.86 19.74
CA GLN A 342 -7.72 -5.59 18.48
C GLN A 342 -8.72 -5.07 17.45
N GLY A 343 -8.30 -4.98 16.20
CA GLY A 343 -9.18 -4.56 15.11
C GLY A 343 -8.41 -4.05 13.89
N THR A 344 -9.01 -4.26 12.73
CA THR A 344 -8.54 -3.67 11.48
C THR A 344 -8.61 -2.15 11.48
N SER A 345 -9.39 -1.56 12.40
CA SER A 345 -9.43 -0.12 12.68
C SER A 345 -8.05 0.43 13.06
N PHE A 346 -7.33 -0.27 13.92
CA PHE A 346 -5.98 0.13 14.36
C PHE A 346 -4.96 -0.07 13.24
N ALA A 347 -5.09 -1.15 12.47
CA ALA A 347 -4.27 -1.40 11.31
C ALA A 347 -4.42 -0.27 10.26
N ALA A 348 -5.65 0.18 10.00
CA ALA A 348 -5.93 1.31 9.10
C ALA A 348 -5.27 2.61 9.60
N ALA A 349 -5.27 2.85 10.92
CA ALA A 349 -4.58 4.01 11.52
C ALA A 349 -3.07 3.96 11.27
N VAL A 350 -2.42 2.81 11.49
CA VAL A 350 -1.00 2.60 11.21
C VAL A 350 -0.70 2.80 9.73
N ALA A 351 -1.53 2.27 8.83
CA ALA A 351 -1.37 2.47 7.39
C ALA A 351 -1.60 3.94 6.97
N SER A 352 -2.56 4.63 7.58
CA SER A 352 -2.79 6.07 7.37
C SER A 352 -1.57 6.90 7.77
N ALA A 353 -0.96 6.58 8.91
CA ALA A 353 0.28 7.22 9.34
C ALA A 353 1.44 6.93 8.36
N GLY A 354 1.55 5.70 7.85
CA GLY A 354 2.49 5.35 6.80
C GLY A 354 2.27 6.16 5.52
N ALA A 355 1.01 6.32 5.09
CA ALA A 355 0.67 7.13 3.93
C ALA A 355 1.09 8.60 4.08
N VAL A 356 0.99 9.17 5.29
CA VAL A 356 1.48 10.53 5.60
C VAL A 356 2.99 10.62 5.42
N LEU A 357 3.75 9.68 5.99
CA LEU A 357 5.21 9.67 5.89
C LEU A 357 5.67 9.52 4.45
N VAL A 358 5.06 8.60 3.69
CA VAL A 358 5.38 8.40 2.27
C VAL A 358 5.00 9.64 1.44
N ARG A 359 3.82 10.24 1.67
CA ARG A 359 3.40 11.46 0.98
C ARG A 359 4.36 12.62 1.26
N GLY A 360 4.85 12.74 2.50
CA GLY A 360 5.84 13.75 2.88
C GLY A 360 7.20 13.53 2.22
N ALA A 361 7.65 12.30 2.13
CA ALA A 361 8.91 11.93 1.47
C ALA A 361 8.84 12.11 -0.06
N TRP A 362 7.64 11.97 -0.63
CA TRP A 362 7.37 12.06 -2.07
C TRP A 362 6.32 13.16 -2.36
N PRO A 363 6.64 14.46 -2.15
CA PRO A 363 5.65 15.54 -2.17
C PRO A 363 4.98 15.73 -3.55
N ASN A 364 5.65 15.34 -4.62
CA ASN A 364 5.14 15.40 -6.00
C ASN A 364 4.44 14.11 -6.44
N ALA A 365 4.41 13.07 -5.60
CA ALA A 365 3.72 11.83 -5.94
C ALA A 365 2.19 12.07 -5.96
N ARG A 366 1.52 11.48 -6.93
CA ARG A 366 0.05 11.40 -6.91
C ARG A 366 -0.40 10.48 -5.78
N ARG A 367 -1.70 10.57 -5.37
CA ARG A 367 -2.22 9.65 -4.32
C ARG A 367 -2.05 8.17 -4.72
N GLU A 368 -2.30 7.84 -6.01
CA GLU A 368 -2.14 6.50 -6.56
C GLU A 368 -0.70 5.99 -6.38
N GLN A 369 0.26 6.85 -6.62
CA GLN A 369 1.68 6.53 -6.45
C GLN A 369 2.06 6.31 -5.00
N VAL A 370 1.46 7.06 -4.07
CA VAL A 370 1.69 6.85 -2.63
C VAL A 370 1.10 5.50 -2.20
N THR A 371 -0.13 5.19 -2.59
CA THR A 371 -0.73 3.88 -2.29
C THR A 371 0.04 2.73 -2.95
N ALA A 372 0.46 2.93 -4.20
CA ALA A 372 1.31 1.98 -4.91
C ALA A 372 2.66 1.73 -4.22
N LEU A 373 3.30 2.78 -3.67
CA LEU A 373 4.52 2.61 -2.88
C LEU A 373 4.28 1.75 -1.65
N LEU A 374 3.20 1.97 -0.90
CA LEU A 374 2.86 1.16 0.27
C LEU A 374 2.61 -0.31 -0.10
N GLN A 375 1.97 -0.57 -1.23
CA GLN A 375 1.69 -1.93 -1.71
C GLN A 375 2.95 -2.64 -2.23
N ARG A 376 3.69 -2.01 -3.13
CA ARG A 376 4.84 -2.64 -3.82
C ARG A 376 6.07 -2.82 -2.94
N THR A 377 6.17 -2.10 -1.83
CA THR A 377 7.25 -2.22 -0.85
C THR A 377 6.82 -3.01 0.40
N ALA A 378 5.58 -3.46 0.45
CA ALA A 378 5.11 -4.35 1.51
C ALA A 378 5.99 -5.61 1.55
N THR A 379 6.26 -6.09 2.76
CA THR A 379 7.00 -7.34 2.95
C THR A 379 6.01 -8.49 2.90
N ASP A 380 6.20 -9.40 1.96
CA ASP A 380 5.34 -10.56 1.79
C ASP A 380 5.18 -11.38 3.08
N MET A 381 3.96 -11.80 3.35
CA MET A 381 3.62 -12.60 4.53
C MET A 381 3.40 -14.05 4.11
N THR A 382 4.17 -14.94 4.70
CA THR A 382 4.14 -16.37 4.40
C THR A 382 4.09 -17.19 5.67
N SER A 383 3.97 -18.51 5.55
CA SER A 383 4.05 -19.42 6.69
C SER A 383 5.37 -19.29 7.46
N ALA A 384 6.46 -18.94 6.78
CA ALA A 384 7.77 -18.70 7.40
C ALA A 384 7.81 -17.42 8.24
N THR A 385 6.94 -16.44 7.95
CA THR A 385 6.83 -15.18 8.69
C THR A 385 5.68 -15.13 9.70
N GLY A 386 5.05 -16.28 9.98
CA GLY A 386 3.98 -16.42 10.97
C GLY A 386 2.57 -16.52 10.40
N CYS A 387 2.35 -16.21 9.13
CA CYS A 387 1.04 -16.28 8.50
C CYS A 387 0.79 -17.63 7.83
N ARG A 388 0.26 -18.61 8.56
CA ARG A 388 0.04 -19.97 8.04
C ARG A 388 -0.91 -20.08 6.84
N ARG A 389 -1.74 -19.06 6.58
CA ARG A 389 -2.76 -19.05 5.53
C ARG A 389 -2.47 -18.04 4.41
N CYS A 390 -1.35 -17.32 4.49
CA CYS A 390 -0.89 -16.45 3.42
C CYS A 390 -0.19 -17.27 2.34
N ALA A 391 -0.48 -16.95 1.10
CA ALA A 391 0.22 -17.47 -0.07
C ALA A 391 1.38 -16.52 -0.46
N ASP A 392 2.31 -17.01 -1.25
CA ASP A 392 3.36 -16.17 -1.79
C ASP A 392 2.78 -15.08 -2.71
N GLY A 393 3.27 -13.86 -2.57
CA GLY A 393 2.78 -12.70 -3.28
C GLY A 393 1.43 -12.18 -2.76
N ARG A 394 0.62 -11.58 -3.63
CA ARG A 394 -0.68 -11.04 -3.21
C ARG A 394 -1.70 -12.12 -2.90
N ASP A 395 -2.30 -12.05 -1.72
CA ASP A 395 -3.36 -12.98 -1.31
C ASP A 395 -4.57 -12.28 -0.65
N ALA A 396 -5.63 -13.05 -0.35
CA ALA A 396 -6.84 -12.52 0.26
C ALA A 396 -6.68 -12.20 1.75
N VAL A 397 -5.64 -12.69 2.40
CA VAL A 397 -5.44 -12.63 3.86
C VAL A 397 -4.65 -11.40 4.26
N SER A 398 -3.55 -11.13 3.55
CA SER A 398 -2.58 -10.06 3.84
C SER A 398 -2.45 -9.01 2.74
N GLY A 399 -3.19 -9.14 1.64
CA GLY A 399 -3.00 -8.29 0.47
C GLY A 399 -1.61 -8.52 -0.15
N TRP A 400 -0.81 -7.47 -0.31
CA TRP A 400 0.59 -7.54 -0.75
C TRP A 400 1.58 -7.86 0.38
N GLY A 401 1.08 -8.05 1.60
CA GLY A 401 1.88 -8.35 2.77
C GLY A 401 1.87 -7.23 3.81
N ARG A 402 2.77 -7.32 4.78
CA ARG A 402 2.87 -6.34 5.86
C ARG A 402 3.49 -5.04 5.41
N LEU A 403 2.92 -3.96 5.86
CA LEU A 403 3.38 -2.60 5.63
C LEU A 403 4.85 -2.43 6.02
N ASN A 404 5.64 -1.83 5.11
CA ASN A 404 7.04 -1.48 5.32
C ASN A 404 7.26 0.00 4.96
N VAL A 405 7.16 0.87 5.96
CA VAL A 405 7.17 2.32 5.73
C VAL A 405 8.55 2.81 5.33
N ALA A 406 9.62 2.26 5.89
CA ALA A 406 10.97 2.65 5.53
C ALA A 406 11.27 2.35 4.04
N ALA A 407 10.89 1.18 3.57
CA ALA A 407 11.07 0.82 2.17
C ALA A 407 10.24 1.69 1.21
N ALA A 408 9.06 2.16 1.65
CA ALA A 408 8.21 3.05 0.85
C ALA A 408 8.74 4.49 0.81
N VAL A 409 9.23 4.99 1.95
CA VAL A 409 9.81 6.33 2.10
C VAL A 409 11.10 6.48 1.28
N ASP A 410 11.94 5.46 1.30
CA ASP A 410 13.24 5.44 0.62
C ASP A 410 13.26 4.51 -0.61
N TYR A 411 12.13 4.44 -1.33
CA TYR A 411 12.02 3.61 -2.51
C TYR A 411 13.04 4.04 -3.58
N PRO A 412 13.93 3.13 -4.03
CA PRO A 412 15.03 3.48 -4.94
C PRO A 412 14.60 3.67 -6.39
N GLY A 413 13.36 3.28 -6.73
CA GLY A 413 12.83 3.38 -8.09
C GLY A 413 12.32 4.77 -8.44
N ARG A 414 11.99 4.94 -9.72
CA ARG A 414 11.32 6.15 -10.21
C ARG A 414 9.80 5.93 -10.25
N LEU A 415 9.05 6.98 -9.91
CA LEU A 415 7.61 6.98 -10.12
C LEU A 415 7.31 7.23 -11.59
N ALA A 416 6.36 6.48 -12.16
CA ALA A 416 5.98 6.61 -13.55
C ALA A 416 5.39 8.01 -13.83
N PRO A 417 5.81 8.71 -14.90
CA PRO A 417 5.15 9.95 -15.31
C PRO A 417 3.75 9.65 -15.84
N LEU A 418 2.83 10.61 -15.69
CA LEU A 418 1.53 10.57 -16.38
C LEU A 418 1.74 10.54 -17.89
N ASP A 419 0.99 9.72 -18.58
CA ASP A 419 0.91 9.83 -20.03
C ASP A 419 -0.05 10.96 -20.47
N ARG A 420 -0.16 11.16 -21.78
CA ARG A 420 -0.95 12.28 -22.34
C ARG A 420 -2.46 12.02 -22.34
N THR A 421 -2.90 10.84 -21.96
CA THR A 421 -4.32 10.48 -21.91
C THR A 421 -4.92 10.63 -20.53
N GLU A 422 -4.08 10.80 -19.51
CA GLU A 422 -4.45 10.94 -18.12
C GLU A 422 -5.21 12.26 -17.79
N PRO A 423 -6.17 12.21 -16.84
CA PRO A 423 -6.64 11.03 -16.11
C PRO A 423 -7.65 10.22 -16.94
N ASN A 424 -7.41 8.93 -17.12
CA ASN A 424 -8.30 8.03 -17.85
C ASN A 424 -8.50 6.65 -17.19
N ASP A 425 -8.43 6.61 -15.86
CA ASP A 425 -8.43 5.39 -15.03
C ASP A 425 -9.81 4.72 -14.85
N ASP A 426 -10.91 5.39 -15.25
CA ASP A 426 -12.25 4.87 -14.99
C ASP A 426 -13.30 5.38 -16.00
N ALA A 427 -14.52 4.87 -15.91
CA ALA A 427 -15.66 5.31 -16.70
C ALA A 427 -16.08 6.77 -16.39
N GLY A 428 -16.93 7.33 -17.23
CA GLY A 428 -17.50 8.67 -17.03
C GLY A 428 -16.51 9.80 -17.32
N ALA A 429 -16.35 10.70 -16.36
CA ALA A 429 -15.47 11.88 -16.49
C ALA A 429 -13.98 11.53 -16.49
N ARG A 430 -13.62 10.37 -15.97
CA ARG A 430 -12.26 9.83 -15.92
C ARG A 430 -11.91 8.96 -17.11
N SER A 431 -12.64 9.06 -18.21
CA SER A 431 -12.35 8.33 -19.44
C SER A 431 -11.89 9.27 -20.55
N PHE A 432 -10.90 8.83 -21.31
CA PHE A 432 -10.46 9.55 -22.50
C PHE A 432 -11.51 9.46 -23.61
N ARG A 433 -12.04 10.57 -24.12
CA ARG A 433 -13.08 10.59 -25.16
C ARG A 433 -12.51 10.38 -26.56
N VAL A 434 -12.86 9.26 -27.19
CA VAL A 434 -12.55 8.94 -28.58
C VAL A 434 -13.55 9.63 -29.50
N ARG A 435 -13.16 10.73 -30.14
CA ARG A 435 -14.06 11.55 -31.00
C ARG A 435 -14.07 11.09 -32.46
N LYS A 436 -12.91 10.73 -33.01
CA LYS A 436 -12.76 10.34 -34.44
C LYS A 436 -13.17 8.89 -34.68
N PRO A 437 -13.65 8.53 -35.88
CA PRO A 437 -14.00 7.14 -36.23
C PRO A 437 -12.83 6.18 -36.15
N THR A 438 -11.64 6.65 -36.52
CA THR A 438 -10.39 5.91 -36.35
C THR A 438 -9.45 6.72 -35.50
N VAL A 439 -8.93 6.09 -34.45
CA VAL A 439 -7.94 6.70 -33.54
C VAL A 439 -6.76 5.74 -33.41
N ASN A 440 -5.56 6.31 -33.42
CA ASN A 440 -4.32 5.64 -33.09
C ASN A 440 -3.69 6.43 -31.93
N ARG A 441 -3.49 5.77 -30.78
CA ARG A 441 -3.05 6.42 -29.55
C ARG A 441 -1.97 5.58 -28.88
N SER A 442 -0.84 6.21 -28.55
CA SER A 442 0.18 5.62 -27.67
C SER A 442 -0.08 6.07 -26.25
N ALA A 443 0.02 5.14 -25.33
CA ALA A 443 -0.17 5.30 -23.90
C ALA A 443 0.73 4.31 -23.14
N SER A 444 0.76 4.40 -21.82
CA SER A 444 1.51 3.51 -20.95
C SER A 444 0.63 3.04 -19.80
N LEU A 445 0.92 1.88 -19.27
CA LEU A 445 0.34 1.33 -18.05
C LEU A 445 1.46 0.93 -17.09
N ASP A 446 1.22 1.15 -15.82
CA ASP A 446 2.02 0.60 -14.73
C ASP A 446 1.10 -0.11 -13.75
N PHE A 447 1.40 -1.36 -13.43
CA PHE A 447 0.55 -2.19 -12.58
C PHE A 447 0.27 -1.55 -11.21
N TRP A 448 1.21 -0.72 -10.73
CA TRP A 448 1.16 -0.19 -9.38
C TRP A 448 0.41 1.14 -9.27
N ASP A 449 0.52 2.01 -10.25
CA ASP A 449 -0.01 3.37 -10.14
C ASP A 449 -0.82 3.86 -11.34
N ASP A 450 -0.92 3.04 -12.39
CA ASP A 450 -1.63 3.33 -13.63
C ASP A 450 -2.13 2.01 -14.28
N GLN A 451 -2.97 1.28 -13.55
CA GLN A 451 -3.37 -0.08 -13.92
C GLN A 451 -4.35 -0.13 -15.08
N ASN A 452 -5.10 0.94 -15.31
CA ASN A 452 -6.23 0.96 -16.25
C ASN A 452 -6.28 2.23 -17.07
N ASP A 453 -6.36 2.09 -18.38
CA ASP A 453 -6.70 3.14 -19.33
C ASP A 453 -8.11 2.94 -19.87
N VAL A 454 -8.98 3.92 -19.74
CA VAL A 454 -10.38 3.84 -20.17
C VAL A 454 -10.71 4.85 -21.26
N TYR A 455 -11.21 4.34 -22.36
CA TYR A 455 -11.55 5.12 -23.56
C TYR A 455 -13.06 5.13 -23.79
N ALA A 456 -13.70 6.29 -23.67
CA ALA A 456 -15.13 6.45 -23.96
C ALA A 456 -15.40 6.50 -25.47
N VAL A 457 -16.14 5.55 -25.99
CA VAL A 457 -16.43 5.38 -27.40
C VAL A 457 -17.94 5.43 -27.65
N ARG A 458 -18.44 6.44 -28.36
CA ARG A 458 -19.86 6.49 -28.75
C ARG A 458 -20.12 5.55 -29.92
N LEU A 459 -21.04 4.60 -29.75
CA LEU A 459 -21.46 3.63 -30.77
C LEU A 459 -22.95 3.76 -31.03
N ARG A 460 -23.36 3.57 -32.30
CA ARG A 460 -24.78 3.47 -32.72
C ARG A 460 -25.26 2.03 -32.58
N ARG A 461 -26.57 1.82 -32.52
CA ARG A 461 -27.16 0.46 -32.57
C ARG A 461 -26.70 -0.26 -33.84
N GLY A 462 -26.24 -1.48 -33.72
CA GLY A 462 -25.69 -2.26 -34.84
C GLY A 462 -24.27 -1.88 -35.24
N GLY A 463 -23.70 -0.80 -34.64
CA GLY A 463 -22.33 -0.36 -34.91
C GLY A 463 -21.29 -1.38 -34.46
N ARG A 464 -20.15 -1.37 -35.11
CA ARG A 464 -19.02 -2.25 -34.84
C ARG A 464 -17.83 -1.46 -34.30
N LEU A 465 -17.22 -1.95 -33.24
CA LEU A 465 -15.92 -1.49 -32.72
C LEU A 465 -14.88 -2.56 -32.98
N VAL A 466 -13.76 -2.15 -33.57
CA VAL A 466 -12.54 -2.95 -33.64
C VAL A 466 -11.48 -2.19 -32.86
N ALA A 467 -10.95 -2.79 -31.81
CA ALA A 467 -9.84 -2.28 -31.01
C ALA A 467 -8.65 -3.22 -31.16
N THR A 468 -7.48 -2.66 -31.39
CA THR A 468 -6.24 -3.44 -31.54
C THR A 468 -5.15 -2.79 -30.71
N LEU A 469 -4.52 -3.59 -29.86
CA LEU A 469 -3.30 -3.20 -29.12
C LEU A 469 -2.07 -3.72 -29.86
N SER A 470 -1.02 -2.92 -29.86
CA SER A 470 0.30 -3.30 -30.36
C SER A 470 1.39 -2.72 -29.46
N ARG A 471 2.58 -3.29 -29.50
CA ARG A 471 3.77 -2.90 -28.71
C ARG A 471 3.68 -3.16 -27.21
N ALA A 472 2.61 -3.75 -26.68
CA ALA A 472 2.57 -4.13 -25.28
C ALA A 472 3.61 -5.22 -24.98
N SER A 473 4.42 -5.02 -23.93
CA SER A 473 5.46 -5.94 -23.46
C SER A 473 5.08 -6.71 -22.19
N ALA A 474 3.93 -6.37 -21.59
CA ALA A 474 3.37 -7.04 -20.42
C ALA A 474 2.01 -7.66 -20.73
N ASN A 475 1.49 -8.48 -19.82
CA ASN A 475 0.16 -9.05 -19.92
C ASN A 475 -0.88 -7.95 -19.78
N VAL A 476 -1.67 -7.76 -20.83
CA VAL A 476 -2.72 -6.76 -20.89
C VAL A 476 -4.05 -7.39 -21.26
N SER A 477 -5.15 -6.79 -20.83
CA SER A 477 -6.50 -7.15 -21.20
C SER A 477 -7.23 -6.00 -21.88
N LEU A 478 -8.21 -6.34 -22.75
CA LEU A 478 -9.16 -5.41 -23.33
C LEU A 478 -10.56 -5.82 -22.88
N VAL A 479 -11.30 -4.88 -22.29
CA VAL A 479 -12.70 -5.08 -21.90
C VAL A 479 -13.55 -3.95 -22.46
N LEU A 480 -14.63 -4.30 -23.15
CA LEU A 480 -15.64 -3.35 -23.61
C LEU A 480 -16.84 -3.39 -22.67
N TRP A 481 -17.07 -2.29 -21.98
CA TRP A 481 -18.16 -2.12 -21.04
C TRP A 481 -19.38 -1.48 -21.71
N LYS A 482 -20.59 -1.89 -21.30
CA LYS A 482 -21.88 -1.38 -21.82
C LYS A 482 -22.14 0.07 -21.38
N PRO A 483 -23.04 0.78 -22.10
CA PRO A 483 -23.54 2.07 -21.63
C PRO A 483 -24.19 1.97 -20.25
N GLY A 484 -23.93 2.98 -19.41
CA GLY A 484 -24.42 3.01 -18.03
C GLY A 484 -23.46 2.43 -17.00
N THR A 485 -22.30 1.88 -17.41
CA THR A 485 -21.23 1.50 -16.50
C THR A 485 -20.75 2.75 -15.74
N ARG A 486 -20.79 2.69 -14.42
CA ARG A 486 -20.37 3.78 -13.53
C ARG A 486 -18.88 3.75 -13.24
N SER A 487 -18.35 2.55 -13.02
CA SER A 487 -16.93 2.31 -12.82
C SER A 487 -16.50 1.00 -13.48
N VAL A 488 -15.33 0.98 -14.10
CA VAL A 488 -14.69 -0.25 -14.62
C VAL A 488 -13.89 -0.97 -13.54
N ASN A 489 -13.65 -0.31 -12.41
CA ASN A 489 -12.95 -0.87 -11.25
C ASN A 489 -13.92 -1.58 -10.30
N GLU A 490 -15.22 -1.38 -10.46
CA GLU A 490 -16.26 -2.03 -9.68
C GLU A 490 -16.57 -3.42 -10.26
N ARG A 491 -15.99 -4.46 -9.69
CA ARG A 491 -16.15 -5.86 -10.17
C ARG A 491 -17.50 -6.50 -9.83
N ARG A 492 -18.51 -5.71 -9.49
CA ARG A 492 -19.83 -6.21 -9.04
C ARG A 492 -20.61 -7.01 -10.07
N SER A 493 -20.38 -6.80 -11.36
CA SER A 493 -21.13 -7.55 -12.35
C SER A 493 -20.46 -7.60 -13.72
N LEU A 494 -20.09 -8.79 -14.14
CA LEU A 494 -19.72 -9.08 -15.54
C LEU A 494 -20.91 -8.85 -16.51
N ALA A 495 -22.13 -8.66 -15.99
CA ALA A 495 -23.32 -8.35 -16.80
C ALA A 495 -23.16 -7.03 -17.60
N ASN A 496 -22.32 -6.12 -17.13
CA ASN A 496 -21.99 -4.87 -17.83
C ASN A 496 -20.90 -5.03 -18.90
N VAL A 497 -20.27 -6.18 -19.01
CA VAL A 497 -19.30 -6.46 -20.06
C VAL A 497 -20.03 -6.76 -21.39
N ALA A 498 -19.65 -6.07 -22.45
CA ALA A 498 -20.15 -6.30 -23.81
C ALA A 498 -19.26 -7.26 -24.58
N ALA A 499 -17.95 -7.18 -24.39
CA ALA A 499 -16.95 -8.06 -24.97
C ALA A 499 -15.63 -7.96 -24.18
N GLN A 500 -14.84 -9.01 -24.19
CA GLN A 500 -13.53 -9.02 -23.57
C GLN A 500 -12.54 -9.83 -24.40
N SER A 501 -11.27 -9.49 -24.25
CA SER A 501 -10.16 -10.23 -24.79
C SER A 501 -9.01 -10.15 -23.79
N VAL A 502 -8.56 -11.29 -23.33
CA VAL A 502 -7.51 -11.39 -22.30
C VAL A 502 -6.31 -12.08 -22.93
N ASN A 503 -5.15 -11.48 -22.80
CA ASN A 503 -3.90 -12.11 -23.15
C ASN A 503 -3.36 -12.85 -21.93
N VAL A 504 -3.35 -14.17 -22.00
CA VAL A 504 -2.83 -15.03 -20.92
C VAL A 504 -1.61 -15.76 -21.49
N GLY A 505 -0.41 -15.37 -21.04
CA GLY A 505 0.82 -16.10 -21.40
C GLY A 505 2.06 -15.22 -21.54
N ARG A 506 3.23 -15.83 -21.34
CA ARG A 506 4.58 -15.21 -21.40
C ARG A 506 5.06 -14.82 -22.81
N VAL A 507 4.18 -14.80 -23.78
CA VAL A 507 4.53 -14.47 -25.17
C VAL A 507 4.44 -12.96 -25.35
N LYS A 508 5.54 -12.33 -25.79
CA LYS A 508 5.53 -10.93 -26.24
C LYS A 508 4.46 -10.76 -27.30
N VAL A 509 3.32 -10.18 -26.94
CA VAL A 509 2.20 -9.99 -27.87
C VAL A 509 2.48 -8.78 -28.72
N VAL A 510 2.80 -9.03 -29.97
CA VAL A 510 3.03 -7.97 -30.95
C VAL A 510 1.71 -7.30 -31.36
N ARG A 511 0.58 -8.01 -31.26
CA ARG A 511 -0.74 -7.51 -31.66
C ARG A 511 -1.86 -8.32 -31.01
N PHE A 512 -2.82 -7.63 -30.40
CA PHE A 512 -3.94 -8.21 -29.67
C PHE A 512 -5.18 -7.34 -29.88
N GLY A 513 -6.37 -7.90 -29.91
CA GLY A 513 -7.53 -7.10 -30.25
C GLY A 513 -8.88 -7.66 -29.83
N LEU A 514 -9.85 -6.76 -29.81
CA LEU A 514 -11.24 -7.02 -29.52
C LEU A 514 -12.11 -6.53 -30.67
N GLN A 515 -13.13 -7.32 -31.03
CA GLN A 515 -14.11 -6.96 -32.03
C GLN A 515 -15.51 -7.19 -31.48
N SER A 516 -16.36 -6.17 -31.50
CA SER A 516 -17.72 -6.27 -31.00
C SER A 516 -18.71 -5.51 -31.89
N ARG A 517 -19.89 -6.10 -32.09
CA ARG A 517 -21.08 -5.45 -32.68
C ARG A 517 -22.09 -5.18 -31.58
N VAL A 518 -22.50 -3.92 -31.41
CA VAL A 518 -23.29 -3.51 -30.25
C VAL A 518 -24.79 -3.52 -30.51
N ARG A 519 -25.57 -3.95 -29.52
CA ARG A 519 -27.05 -4.04 -29.61
C ARG A 519 -27.77 -2.75 -29.23
N ARG A 520 -27.12 -1.86 -28.45
CA ARG A 520 -27.68 -0.59 -27.96
C ARG A 520 -26.81 0.56 -28.42
N ALA A 521 -27.39 1.70 -28.71
CA ALA A 521 -26.65 2.94 -28.89
C ALA A 521 -26.25 3.50 -27.54
N GLY A 522 -25.09 4.14 -27.46
CA GLY A 522 -24.61 4.78 -26.22
C GLY A 522 -23.10 5.00 -26.16
N ILE A 523 -22.64 5.44 -25.00
CA ILE A 523 -21.21 5.54 -24.70
C ILE A 523 -20.78 4.21 -24.09
N TYR A 524 -19.89 3.53 -24.77
CA TYR A 524 -19.20 2.33 -24.31
C TYR A 524 -17.83 2.74 -23.75
N TYR A 525 -17.32 1.98 -22.80
CA TYR A 525 -16.01 2.23 -22.26
C TYR A 525 -15.09 1.06 -22.62
N LEU A 526 -14.05 1.36 -23.38
CA LEU A 526 -13.01 0.39 -23.72
C LEU A 526 -11.90 0.54 -22.70
N GLN A 527 -11.72 -0.46 -21.87
CA GLN A 527 -10.67 -0.55 -20.86
C GLN A 527 -9.50 -1.34 -21.41
N VAL A 528 -8.30 -0.81 -21.22
CA VAL A 528 -7.01 -1.50 -21.36
C VAL A 528 -6.47 -1.65 -19.95
N SER A 529 -6.11 -2.86 -19.53
CA SER A 529 -5.58 -3.09 -18.17
C SER A 529 -4.32 -3.92 -18.23
N ILE A 530 -3.35 -3.60 -17.37
CA ILE A 530 -2.23 -4.47 -17.05
C ILE A 530 -2.66 -5.44 -15.93
N THR A 531 -2.33 -6.72 -16.05
CA THR A 531 -2.86 -7.78 -15.16
C THR A 531 -1.83 -8.37 -14.22
N GLU A 532 -0.55 -8.03 -14.39
CA GLU A 532 0.57 -8.53 -13.59
C GLU A 532 1.56 -7.39 -13.27
N PRO A 533 2.33 -7.49 -12.18
CA PRO A 533 3.34 -6.50 -11.84
C PRO A 533 4.30 -6.21 -12.98
N GLY A 534 4.50 -4.94 -13.28
CA GLY A 534 5.35 -4.46 -14.37
C GLY A 534 4.80 -3.18 -14.97
N ALA A 535 5.48 -2.70 -16.03
CA ALA A 535 5.06 -1.54 -16.81
C ALA A 535 5.11 -1.86 -18.30
N THR A 536 4.24 -1.24 -19.09
CA THR A 536 4.23 -1.41 -20.53
C THR A 536 3.77 -0.15 -21.26
N ALA A 537 4.43 0.18 -22.35
CA ALA A 537 3.88 1.12 -23.31
C ALA A 537 3.11 0.33 -24.38
N TYR A 538 2.02 0.89 -24.88
CA TYR A 538 1.23 0.29 -25.93
C TYR A 538 0.75 1.31 -26.96
N THR A 539 0.27 0.82 -28.10
CA THR A 539 -0.46 1.62 -29.08
C THR A 539 -1.84 1.03 -29.28
N LEU A 540 -2.86 1.79 -28.90
CA LEU A 540 -4.28 1.45 -29.14
C LEU A 540 -4.74 2.00 -30.49
N ARG A 541 -5.23 1.13 -31.37
CA ARG A 541 -5.94 1.51 -32.57
C ARG A 541 -7.41 1.15 -32.41
N THR A 542 -8.31 2.12 -32.56
CA THR A 542 -9.76 1.89 -32.58
C THR A 542 -10.34 2.28 -33.93
N VAL A 543 -11.23 1.44 -34.46
CA VAL A 543 -12.02 1.70 -35.69
C VAL A 543 -13.48 1.47 -35.38
N ARG A 544 -14.30 2.50 -35.61
CA ARG A 544 -15.79 2.45 -35.52
C ARG A 544 -16.39 2.36 -36.92
N ARG A 545 -17.29 1.41 -37.12
CA ARG A 545 -18.05 1.22 -38.33
C ARG A 545 -19.56 1.15 -38.05
#